data_b5647c1ad66d89fb502bc22000a5dd29
#
_entry.id   b5647c1ad66d89fb502bc22000a5dd29
#
_cell.length_a   1.000
_cell.length_b   1.000
_cell.length_c   1.000
_cell.angle_alpha   90.00
_cell.angle_beta   90.00
_cell.angle_gamma   90.00
#
_symmetry.space_group_name_H-M   'P 1'
#
loop_
_entity.id
_entity.type
_entity.pdbx_description
1 polymer ?
#
loop_
_entity_poly.entity_id
_entity_poly.type
_entity_poly.pdbx_seq_one_letter_code
_entity_poly.pdbx_strand_id
1 'polypeptide(L)' 'MGKEKDYRENIDRSVKRLAKALNIIEALHNDLEFVFEQNPNWNSEVNWQIEEAASKLGFALATLNRWYDDPEE' A
#
# COMPACT_ATOMS: atom_id res chain seq x y z
N MET A 1 5.54 -27.91 10.40
CA MET A 1 4.41 -28.02 9.46
C MET A 1 3.37 -26.94 9.66
N GLY A 2 2.74 -26.86 10.82
CA GLY A 2 1.74 -25.82 11.08
C GLY A 2 2.28 -24.42 10.98
N LYS A 3 3.51 -24.20 11.44
CA LYS A 3 4.10 -22.85 11.46
C LYS A 3 4.35 -22.28 10.07
N GLU A 4 4.80 -23.10 9.14
CA GLU A 4 5.03 -22.64 7.77
C GLU A 4 3.72 -22.27 7.09
N LYS A 5 2.70 -23.09 7.28
CA LYS A 5 1.40 -22.83 6.70
C LYS A 5 0.80 -21.55 7.28
N ASP A 6 0.88 -21.39 8.60
CA ASP A 6 0.36 -20.20 9.26
C ASP A 6 1.11 -18.94 8.82
N TYR A 7 2.42 -19.05 8.66
CA TYR A 7 3.24 -17.94 8.21
C TYR A 7 2.81 -17.47 6.81
N ARG A 8 2.67 -18.41 5.88
CA ARG A 8 2.27 -18.08 4.51
C ARG A 8 0.84 -17.56 4.44
N GLU A 9 -0.05 -18.15 5.22
CA GLU A 9 -1.43 -17.67 5.26
C GLU A 9 -1.50 -16.24 5.79
N ASN A 10 -0.72 -15.92 6.80
CA ASN A 10 -0.69 -14.58 7.35
C ASN A 10 -0.11 -13.58 6.36
N ILE A 11 0.94 -13.97 5.64
CA ILE A 11 1.51 -13.10 4.60
C ILE A 11 0.50 -12.88 3.48
N ASP A 12 -0.13 -13.95 3.02
CA ASP A 12 -1.11 -13.85 1.94
C ASP A 12 -2.26 -12.91 2.33
N ARG A 13 -2.74 -13.04 3.55
CA ARG A 13 -3.80 -12.15 4.07
C ARG A 13 -3.33 -10.71 4.14
N SER A 14 -2.10 -10.51 4.58
CA SER A 14 -1.51 -9.17 4.67
C SER A 14 -1.33 -8.55 3.30
N VAL A 15 -0.89 -9.34 2.33
CA VAL A 15 -0.75 -8.88 0.94
C VAL A 15 -2.10 -8.41 0.40
N LYS A 16 -3.14 -9.19 0.63
CA LYS A 16 -4.48 -8.83 0.17
C LYS A 16 -4.98 -7.55 0.83
N ARG A 17 -4.71 -7.39 2.12
CA ARG A 17 -5.09 -6.18 2.84
C ARG A 17 -4.30 -4.95 2.37
N LEU A 18 -3.01 -5.12 2.11
CA LEU A 18 -2.19 -4.04 1.58
C LEU A 18 -2.65 -3.62 0.19
N ALA A 19 -2.97 -4.59 -0.67
CA ALA A 19 -3.49 -4.28 -1.99
C ALA A 19 -4.79 -3.49 -1.91
N LYS A 20 -5.67 -3.85 -0.98
CA LYS A 20 -6.90 -3.11 -0.74
C LYS A 20 -6.61 -1.69 -0.27
N ALA A 21 -5.68 -1.55 0.67
CA ALA A 21 -5.32 -0.25 1.20
C ALA A 21 -4.74 0.64 0.09
N LEU A 22 -3.91 0.08 -0.76
CA LEU A 22 -3.34 0.81 -1.88
C LEU A 22 -4.43 1.29 -2.84
N ASN A 23 -5.40 0.43 -3.15
CA ASN A 23 -6.53 0.81 -3.99
C ASN A 23 -7.34 1.93 -3.36
N ILE A 24 -7.52 1.90 -2.04
CA ILE A 24 -8.25 2.94 -1.32
C ILE A 24 -7.48 4.27 -1.42
N ILE A 25 -6.16 4.22 -1.28
CA ILE A 25 -5.35 5.43 -1.38
C ILE A 25 -5.39 6.01 -2.79
N GLU A 26 -5.35 5.16 -3.81
CA GLU A 26 -5.46 5.61 -5.19
C GLU A 26 -6.83 6.25 -5.47
N ALA A 27 -7.90 5.66 -4.94
CA ALA A 27 -9.24 6.23 -5.07
C ALA A 27 -9.32 7.57 -4.35
N LEU A 28 -8.73 7.67 -3.16
CA LEU A 28 -8.67 8.91 -2.42
C LEU A 28 -7.94 10.00 -3.21
N HIS A 29 -6.82 9.64 -3.82
CA HIS A 29 -6.06 10.59 -4.64
C HIS A 29 -6.92 11.12 -5.79
N ASN A 30 -7.64 10.24 -6.46
CA ASN A 30 -8.53 10.65 -7.54
C ASN A 30 -9.65 11.56 -7.06
N ASP A 31 -10.23 11.24 -5.90
CA ASP A 31 -11.30 12.07 -5.32
C ASP A 31 -10.80 13.46 -4.96
N LEU A 32 -9.55 13.56 -4.51
CA LEU A 32 -8.97 14.83 -4.11
C LEU A 32 -8.45 15.67 -5.27
N GLU A 33 -8.39 15.11 -6.46
CA GLU A 33 -7.91 15.86 -7.63
C GLU A 33 -8.69 17.16 -7.82
N PHE A 34 -9.99 17.10 -7.68
CA PHE A 34 -10.83 18.28 -7.79
C PHE A 34 -10.48 19.31 -6.71
N VAL A 35 -10.24 18.84 -5.48
CA VAL A 35 -9.85 19.73 -4.37
C VAL A 35 -8.51 20.38 -4.67
N PHE A 36 -7.57 19.64 -5.21
CA PHE A 36 -6.24 20.15 -5.56
C PHE A 36 -6.32 21.24 -6.62
N GLU A 37 -7.21 21.08 -7.58
CA GLU A 37 -7.41 22.12 -8.61
C GLU A 37 -7.90 23.43 -8.01
N GLN A 38 -8.74 23.34 -6.99
CA GLN A 38 -9.28 24.51 -6.32
C GLN A 38 -8.30 25.13 -5.32
N ASN A 39 -7.38 24.33 -4.80
CA ASN A 39 -6.45 24.73 -3.75
C ASN A 39 -5.04 24.25 -4.08
N PRO A 40 -4.29 24.98 -4.93
CA PRO A 40 -2.97 24.53 -5.37
C PRO A 40 -1.96 24.28 -4.25
N ASN A 41 -2.11 24.98 -3.12
CA ASN A 41 -1.22 24.77 -1.98
C ASN A 41 -1.42 23.38 -1.36
N TRP A 42 -2.64 22.87 -1.36
CA TRP A 42 -2.90 21.53 -0.89
C TRP A 42 -2.28 20.48 -1.80
N ASN A 43 -2.23 20.78 -3.10
CA ASN A 43 -1.63 19.87 -4.05
C ASN A 43 -0.16 19.58 -3.71
N SER A 44 0.58 20.61 -3.32
CA SER A 44 1.99 20.42 -3.00
C SER A 44 2.22 19.73 -1.66
N GLU A 45 1.30 19.88 -0.71
CA GLU A 45 1.48 19.30 0.63
C GLU A 45 0.80 17.94 0.76
N VAL A 46 -0.49 17.89 0.48
CA VAL A 46 -1.29 16.68 0.73
C VAL A 46 -1.05 15.64 -0.36
N ASN A 47 -1.00 16.08 -1.61
CA ASN A 47 -0.79 15.16 -2.72
C ASN A 47 0.55 14.43 -2.58
N TRP A 48 1.60 15.16 -2.22
CA TRP A 48 2.91 14.57 -2.01
C TRP A 48 2.89 13.52 -0.91
N GLN A 49 2.20 13.80 0.19
CA GLN A 49 2.09 12.87 1.30
C GLN A 49 1.34 11.60 0.90
N ILE A 50 0.28 11.75 0.11
CA ILE A 50 -0.50 10.61 -0.36
C ILE A 50 0.34 9.75 -1.31
N GLU A 51 1.07 10.38 -2.23
CA GLU A 51 1.93 9.67 -3.15
C GLU A 51 3.04 8.90 -2.41
N GLU A 52 3.60 9.51 -1.38
CA GLU A 52 4.62 8.85 -0.57
C GLU A 52 4.04 7.66 0.19
N ALA A 53 2.83 7.81 0.74
CA ALA A 53 2.17 6.71 1.42
C ALA A 53 1.91 5.54 0.46
N ALA A 54 1.43 5.84 -0.75
CA ALA A 54 1.19 4.81 -1.75
C ALA A 54 2.49 4.10 -2.13
N SER A 55 3.57 4.85 -2.30
CA SER A 55 4.87 4.28 -2.62
C SER A 55 5.36 3.35 -1.51
N LYS A 56 5.23 3.76 -0.26
CA LYS A 56 5.64 2.95 0.89
C LYS A 56 4.81 1.67 0.99
N LEU A 57 3.52 1.76 0.74
CA LEU A 57 2.66 0.57 0.72
C LEU A 57 3.07 -0.39 -0.40
N GLY A 58 3.43 0.15 -1.56
CA GLY A 58 3.93 -0.66 -2.66
C GLY A 58 5.21 -1.40 -2.31
N PHE A 59 6.13 -0.74 -1.63
CA PHE A 59 7.37 -1.38 -1.16
C PHE A 59 7.07 -2.46 -0.14
N ALA A 60 6.16 -2.21 0.79
CA ALA A 60 5.78 -3.22 1.79
C ALA A 60 5.15 -4.43 1.11
N LEU A 61 4.31 -4.20 0.12
CA LEU A 61 3.68 -5.28 -0.64
C LEU A 61 4.74 -6.15 -1.34
N ALA A 62 5.70 -5.51 -2.00
CA ALA A 62 6.77 -6.23 -2.67
C ALA A 62 7.61 -7.05 -1.67
N THR A 63 7.89 -6.47 -0.50
CA THR A 63 8.66 -7.15 0.54
C THR A 63 7.90 -8.38 1.05
N LEU A 64 6.60 -8.24 1.30
CA LEU A 64 5.80 -9.36 1.78
C LEU A 64 5.71 -10.47 0.74
N ASN A 65 5.59 -10.12 -0.54
CA ASN A 65 5.58 -11.11 -1.61
C ASN A 65 6.90 -11.89 -1.67
N ARG A 66 8.01 -11.18 -1.46
CA ARG A 66 9.31 -11.83 -1.41
C ARG A 66 9.41 -12.78 -0.23
N TRP A 67 8.92 -12.37 0.93
CA TRP A 67 8.92 -13.23 2.13
C TRP A 67 8.02 -14.45 1.97
N TYR A 68 6.94 -14.31 1.22
CA TYR A 68 6.06 -15.44 0.93
C TYR A 68 6.81 -16.51 0.13
N ASP A 69 7.59 -16.08 -0.86
CA ASP A 69 8.34 -16.98 -1.73
C ASP A 69 9.61 -17.50 -1.04
N ASP A 70 10.22 -16.68 -0.18
CA ASP A 70 11.51 -17.03 0.45
C ASP A 70 11.48 -16.59 1.93
N PRO A 71 10.82 -17.39 2.78
CA PRO A 71 10.65 -17.02 4.19
C PRO A 71 11.95 -17.05 5.00
N GLU A 72 13.02 -17.63 4.49
CA GLU A 72 14.28 -17.73 5.21
C GLU A 72 15.16 -16.48 5.08
N GLU A 73 14.78 -15.57 4.25
CA GLU A 73 15.45 -14.27 4.21
C GLU A 73 14.93 -13.36 5.33
#